data_de128e782d3a5150e306232171a1b76d
#
_entry.id   de128e782d3a5150e306232171a1b76d
#
_cell.length_a   1.000
_cell.length_b   1.000
_cell.length_c   1.000
_cell.angle_alpha   90.00
_cell.angle_beta   90.00
_cell.angle_gamma   90.00
#
_symmetry.space_group_name_H-M   'P 1'
#
loop_
_entity.id
_entity.type
_entity.pdbx_description
1 polymer ?
#
loop_
_entity_poly.entity_id
_entity_poly.type
_entity_poly.pdbx_seq_one_letter_code
_entity_poly.pdbx_strand_id
1 'polypeptide(L)'
;MSYYIIIRGPLGSGKSTISEKLAQLLDAKHMRMDEVLEKHGLDKMPPDAPCISAENFIKANEIVLPEVKELLSGGKIVIFDACFYHKEVVEHLVQNLPYEHYIFTLKAPLELCVQRDSARHKTHGEGAAQAVYSLVSQFDYGTNIDVTGGLEDTLKMVLSYLPTPKKYIT
;
A
#
# COMPACT_ATOMS: atom_id res chain seq x y z
N MET A 1 15.05 15.21 -3.87
CA MET A 1 15.24 14.17 -2.84
C MET A 1 14.27 13.08 -3.19
N SER A 2 14.75 11.88 -3.48
CA SER A 2 13.91 10.75 -3.88
C SER A 2 13.74 9.80 -2.69
N TYR A 3 12.54 9.31 -2.51
CA TYR A 3 12.17 8.33 -1.50
C TYR A 3 10.97 7.54 -2.00
N TYR A 4 10.65 6.46 -1.33
CA TYR A 4 9.42 5.73 -1.63
C TYR A 4 8.55 5.57 -0.38
N ILE A 5 7.27 5.38 -0.63
CA ILE A 5 6.25 5.18 0.40
C ILE A 5 5.59 3.84 0.16
N ILE A 6 5.38 3.07 1.21
CA ILE A 6 4.56 1.85 1.18
C ILE A 6 3.32 2.11 2.01
N ILE A 7 2.15 2.04 1.38
CA ILE A 7 0.84 2.10 2.04
C ILE A 7 0.27 0.69 2.10
N ARG A 8 0.18 0.15 3.29
CA ARG A 8 -0.43 -1.16 3.55
C ARG A 8 -1.64 -1.04 4.46
N GLY A 9 -2.51 -2.03 4.42
CA GLY A 9 -3.71 -2.06 5.26
C GLY A 9 -4.76 -3.03 4.73
N PRO A 10 -5.83 -3.31 5.47
CA PRO A 10 -6.88 -4.23 5.06
C PRO A 10 -7.71 -3.70 3.87
N LEU A 11 -8.52 -4.57 3.28
CA LEU A 11 -9.55 -4.18 2.32
C LEU A 11 -10.49 -3.16 2.99
N GLY A 12 -10.91 -2.14 2.26
CA GLY A 12 -11.78 -1.09 2.79
C GLY A 12 -11.11 -0.06 3.69
N SER A 13 -9.79 -0.13 3.94
CA SER A 13 -9.08 0.88 4.74
C SER A 13 -8.82 2.21 4.02
N GLY A 14 -9.09 2.29 2.71
CA GLY A 14 -8.89 3.51 1.92
C GLY A 14 -7.50 3.67 1.32
N LYS A 15 -6.66 2.63 1.32
CA LYS A 15 -5.29 2.67 0.78
C LYS A 15 -5.19 3.33 -0.59
N SER A 16 -5.95 2.84 -1.56
CA SER A 16 -5.85 3.31 -2.94
C SER A 16 -6.27 4.76 -3.08
N THR A 17 -7.30 5.21 -2.36
CA THR A 17 -7.73 6.61 -2.35
C THR A 17 -6.64 7.51 -1.73
N ILE A 18 -6.07 7.09 -0.62
CA ILE A 18 -4.98 7.82 0.06
C ILE A 18 -3.74 7.87 -0.84
N SER A 19 -3.34 6.73 -1.41
CA SER A 19 -2.17 6.64 -2.30
C SER A 19 -2.32 7.50 -3.55
N GLU A 20 -3.50 7.51 -4.16
CA GLU A 20 -3.79 8.34 -5.33
C GLU A 20 -3.71 9.83 -5.00
N LYS A 21 -4.29 10.26 -3.87
CA LYS A 21 -4.22 11.66 -3.42
C LYS A 21 -2.80 12.08 -3.06
N LEU A 22 -2.05 11.22 -2.38
CA LEU A 22 -0.63 11.48 -2.09
C LEU A 22 0.19 11.58 -3.37
N ALA A 23 -0.06 10.70 -4.35
CA ALA A 23 0.64 10.74 -5.63
C ALA A 23 0.40 12.06 -6.38
N GLN A 24 -0.84 12.56 -6.36
CA GLN A 24 -1.16 13.88 -6.93
C GLN A 24 -0.46 15.03 -6.19
N LEU A 25 -0.49 15.03 -4.86
CA LEU A 25 0.12 16.07 -4.03
C LEU A 25 1.65 16.10 -4.15
N LEU A 26 2.28 14.94 -4.23
CA LEU A 26 3.74 14.79 -4.23
C LEU A 26 4.35 14.71 -5.63
N ASP A 27 3.57 14.74 -6.70
CA ASP A 27 3.99 14.42 -8.09
C ASP A 27 4.71 13.06 -8.15
N ALA A 28 4.15 12.08 -7.47
CA ALA A 28 4.73 10.75 -7.30
C ALA A 28 4.14 9.72 -8.28
N LYS A 29 4.92 8.69 -8.59
CA LYS A 29 4.42 7.51 -9.31
C LYS A 29 3.64 6.62 -8.34
N HIS A 30 2.40 6.34 -8.65
CA HIS A 30 1.57 5.37 -7.91
C HIS A 30 1.70 3.97 -8.51
N MET A 31 2.28 3.05 -7.75
CA MET A 31 2.43 1.64 -8.08
C MET A 31 1.32 0.83 -7.40
N ARG A 32 0.26 0.52 -8.16
CA ARG A 32 -0.85 -0.31 -7.70
C ARG A 32 -0.47 -1.77 -7.86
N MET A 33 -0.01 -2.40 -6.79
CA MET A 33 0.52 -3.77 -6.85
C MET A 33 -0.56 -4.80 -7.19
N ASP A 34 -1.81 -4.56 -6.84
CA ASP A 34 -2.93 -5.43 -7.22
C ASP A 34 -3.12 -5.47 -8.75
N GLU A 35 -2.96 -4.33 -9.44
CA GLU A 35 -2.99 -4.27 -10.89
C GLU A 35 -1.78 -4.99 -11.54
N VAL A 36 -0.62 -4.92 -10.91
CA VAL A 36 0.58 -5.66 -11.36
C VAL A 36 0.37 -7.15 -11.23
N LEU A 37 -0.17 -7.61 -10.09
CA LEU A 37 -0.51 -9.01 -9.86
C LEU A 37 -1.51 -9.52 -10.92
N GLU A 38 -2.61 -8.81 -11.14
CA GLU A 38 -3.64 -9.15 -12.12
C GLU A 38 -3.08 -9.23 -13.55
N LYS A 39 -2.35 -8.20 -13.97
CA LYS A 39 -1.75 -8.10 -15.30
C LYS A 39 -0.82 -9.27 -15.63
N HIS A 40 -0.13 -9.81 -14.63
CA HIS A 40 0.84 -10.89 -14.79
C HIS A 40 0.30 -12.27 -14.36
N GLY A 41 -1.01 -12.37 -14.03
CA GLY A 41 -1.64 -13.63 -13.62
C GLY A 41 -1.13 -14.17 -12.29
N LEU A 42 -0.61 -13.29 -11.44
CA LEU A 42 -0.06 -13.59 -10.11
C LEU A 42 -1.10 -13.42 -8.98
N ASP A 43 -2.29 -12.94 -9.31
CA ASP A 43 -3.40 -12.69 -8.39
C ASP A 43 -4.18 -13.95 -8.00
N LYS A 44 -3.84 -15.10 -8.60
CA LYS A 44 -4.52 -16.37 -8.34
C LYS A 44 -4.18 -16.89 -6.95
N MET A 45 -5.23 -17.15 -6.18
CA MET A 45 -5.09 -17.82 -4.89
C MET A 45 -5.02 -19.34 -5.08
N PRO A 46 -4.13 -20.04 -4.36
CA PRO A 46 -4.20 -21.49 -4.28
C PRO A 46 -5.55 -21.96 -3.74
N PRO A 47 -6.08 -23.14 -4.16
CA PRO A 47 -7.41 -23.62 -3.74
C PRO A 47 -7.62 -23.67 -2.22
N ASP A 48 -6.57 -23.92 -1.47
CA ASP A 48 -6.61 -24.08 -0.01
C ASP A 48 -6.03 -22.89 0.76
N ALA A 49 -5.78 -21.75 0.09
CA ALA A 49 -5.22 -20.57 0.72
C ALA A 49 -6.22 -19.40 0.75
N PRO A 50 -6.28 -18.66 1.87
CA PRO A 50 -7.19 -17.53 2.01
C PRO A 50 -6.72 -16.26 1.28
N CYS A 51 -5.53 -16.30 0.65
CA CYS A 51 -4.90 -15.12 0.06
C CYS A 51 -3.87 -15.49 -1.02
N ILE A 52 -3.42 -14.48 -1.77
CA ILE A 52 -2.32 -14.60 -2.72
C ILE A 52 -1.03 -14.91 -1.95
N SER A 53 -0.20 -15.81 -2.49
CA SER A 53 1.05 -16.22 -1.84
C SER A 53 2.09 -15.09 -1.77
N ALA A 54 2.95 -15.15 -0.77
CA ALA A 54 4.10 -14.24 -0.68
C ALA A 54 5.02 -14.34 -1.91
N GLU A 55 5.20 -15.54 -2.45
CA GLU A 55 6.00 -15.78 -3.66
C GLU A 55 5.46 -14.99 -4.87
N ASN A 56 4.14 -14.96 -5.07
CA ASN A 56 3.54 -14.21 -6.17
C ASN A 56 3.70 -12.69 -5.97
N PHE A 57 3.57 -12.20 -4.76
CA PHE A 57 3.85 -10.80 -4.45
C PHE A 57 5.34 -10.44 -4.65
N ILE A 58 6.27 -11.34 -4.28
CA ILE A 58 7.70 -11.12 -4.51
C ILE A 58 7.99 -11.07 -6.03
N LYS A 59 7.40 -11.96 -6.83
CA LYS A 59 7.49 -11.87 -8.30
C LYS A 59 6.94 -10.54 -8.83
N ALA A 60 5.83 -10.05 -8.30
CA ALA A 60 5.30 -8.75 -8.67
C ALA A 60 6.26 -7.61 -8.30
N ASN A 61 6.88 -7.67 -7.12
CA ASN A 61 7.93 -6.73 -6.74
C ASN A 61 9.09 -6.75 -7.75
N GLU A 62 9.60 -7.94 -8.10
CA GLU A 62 10.70 -8.11 -9.06
C GLU A 62 10.38 -7.49 -10.42
N ILE A 63 9.14 -7.60 -10.88
CA ILE A 63 8.68 -7.02 -12.14
C ILE A 63 8.78 -5.48 -12.11
N VAL A 64 8.41 -4.84 -11.01
CA VAL A 64 8.38 -3.38 -10.92
C VAL A 64 9.70 -2.75 -10.49
N LEU A 65 10.60 -3.51 -9.85
CA LEU A 65 11.87 -3.01 -9.31
C LEU A 65 12.74 -2.25 -10.33
N PRO A 66 12.90 -2.69 -11.61
CA PRO A 66 13.68 -1.93 -12.60
C PRO A 66 13.12 -0.53 -12.85
N GLU A 67 11.81 -0.41 -13.09
CA GLU A 67 11.13 0.89 -13.29
C GLU A 67 11.25 1.76 -12.03
N VAL A 68 11.04 1.19 -10.85
CA VAL A 68 11.12 1.92 -9.59
C VAL A 68 12.52 2.46 -9.34
N LYS A 69 13.57 1.66 -9.59
CA LYS A 69 14.96 2.09 -9.45
C LYS A 69 15.28 3.24 -10.40
N GLU A 70 14.80 3.20 -11.64
CA GLU A 70 14.97 4.28 -12.61
C GLU A 70 14.28 5.56 -12.12
N LEU A 71 13.03 5.49 -11.68
CA LEU A 71 12.27 6.62 -11.15
C LEU A 71 12.96 7.26 -9.93
N LEU A 72 13.37 6.44 -8.97
CA LEU A 72 14.05 6.92 -7.75
C LEU A 72 15.41 7.55 -8.08
N SER A 73 16.20 6.94 -8.99
CA SER A 73 17.48 7.52 -9.43
C SER A 73 17.29 8.84 -10.18
N GLY A 74 16.17 8.98 -10.89
CA GLY A 74 15.73 10.21 -11.56
C GLY A 74 15.14 11.27 -10.62
N GLY A 75 15.13 11.05 -9.31
CA GLY A 75 14.64 12.04 -8.34
C GLY A 75 13.11 12.01 -8.10
N LYS A 76 12.40 11.03 -8.67
CA LYS A 76 10.95 10.88 -8.46
C LYS A 76 10.64 10.18 -7.13
N ILE A 77 9.44 10.42 -6.63
CA ILE A 77 8.86 9.72 -5.49
C ILE A 77 8.01 8.56 -6.02
N VAL A 78 8.04 7.42 -5.34
CA VAL A 78 7.22 6.25 -5.69
C VAL A 78 6.36 5.86 -4.50
N ILE A 79 5.08 5.54 -4.74
CA ILE A 79 4.14 5.07 -3.73
C ILE A 79 3.67 3.67 -4.11
N PHE A 80 3.94 2.69 -3.28
CA PHE A 80 3.41 1.34 -3.39
C PHE A 80 2.10 1.22 -2.60
N ASP A 81 1.11 0.61 -3.20
CA ASP A 81 -0.23 0.40 -2.65
C ASP A 81 -0.64 -1.06 -2.81
N ALA A 82 -0.82 -1.75 -1.71
CA ALA A 82 -1.42 -3.07 -1.62
C ALA A 82 -1.78 -3.42 -0.17
N CYS A 83 -2.45 -4.55 0.04
CA CYS A 83 -2.70 -5.04 1.39
C CYS A 83 -1.40 -5.43 2.11
N PHE A 84 -0.41 -5.95 1.40
CA PHE A 84 0.89 -6.36 1.95
C PHE A 84 0.76 -7.15 3.26
N TYR A 85 -0.03 -8.21 3.22
CA TYR A 85 -0.31 -9.04 4.40
C TYR A 85 0.78 -10.10 4.68
N HIS A 86 1.84 -10.13 3.90
CA HIS A 86 3.05 -10.92 4.15
C HIS A 86 4.21 -9.99 4.47
N LYS A 87 4.83 -10.16 5.64
CA LYS A 87 5.92 -9.31 6.10
C LYS A 87 7.13 -9.35 5.16
N GLU A 88 7.49 -10.54 4.69
CA GLU A 88 8.61 -10.79 3.79
C GLU A 88 8.48 -10.06 2.45
N VAL A 89 7.27 -9.76 2.00
CA VAL A 89 7.03 -8.98 0.77
C VAL A 89 7.44 -7.52 0.93
N VAL A 90 7.14 -6.94 2.09
CA VAL A 90 7.58 -5.58 2.43
C VAL A 90 9.10 -5.55 2.60
N GLU A 91 9.65 -6.52 3.33
CA GLU A 91 11.09 -6.65 3.54
C GLU A 91 11.85 -6.82 2.23
N HIS A 92 11.30 -7.56 1.27
CA HIS A 92 11.88 -7.71 -0.07
C HIS A 92 12.02 -6.36 -0.80
N LEU A 93 10.99 -5.49 -0.75
CA LEU A 93 11.10 -4.14 -1.31
C LEU A 93 12.19 -3.33 -0.61
N VAL A 94 12.20 -3.32 0.72
CA VAL A 94 13.18 -2.56 1.52
C VAL A 94 14.62 -3.00 1.24
N GLN A 95 14.86 -4.30 1.14
CA GLN A 95 16.20 -4.87 0.86
C GLN A 95 16.68 -4.55 -0.56
N ASN A 96 15.77 -4.46 -1.54
CA ASN A 96 16.11 -4.23 -2.94
C ASN A 96 16.09 -2.76 -3.38
N LEU A 97 15.59 -1.85 -2.53
CA LEU A 97 15.52 -0.41 -2.76
C LEU A 97 16.29 0.35 -1.67
N PRO A 98 17.62 0.56 -1.84
CA PRO A 98 18.46 1.26 -0.85
C PRO A 98 18.23 2.78 -0.90
N TYR A 99 17.00 3.22 -0.73
CA TYR A 99 16.56 4.61 -0.70
C TYR A 99 15.85 4.91 0.61
N GLU A 100 15.78 6.19 0.97
CA GLU A 100 14.92 6.63 2.07
C GLU A 100 13.48 6.18 1.83
N HIS A 101 12.79 5.72 2.87
CA HIS A 101 11.45 5.20 2.73
C HIS A 101 10.59 5.41 3.97
N TYR A 102 9.29 5.44 3.73
CA TYR A 102 8.26 5.60 4.75
C TYR A 102 7.21 4.52 4.57
N ILE A 103 6.91 3.78 5.62
CA ILE A 103 5.95 2.68 5.59
C ILE A 103 4.81 3.02 6.54
N PHE A 104 3.60 3.03 6.02
CA PHE A 104 2.38 3.31 6.77
C PHE A 104 1.44 2.11 6.76
N THR A 105 1.04 1.67 7.95
CA THR A 105 0.00 0.66 8.13
C THR A 105 -1.30 1.36 8.51
N LEU A 106 -2.29 1.30 7.61
CA LEU A 106 -3.61 1.90 7.86
C LEU A 106 -4.40 1.02 8.82
N LYS A 107 -4.95 1.65 9.86
CA LYS A 107 -5.71 0.99 10.93
C LYS A 107 -7.14 1.52 10.96
N ALA A 108 -8.11 0.60 10.94
CA ALA A 108 -9.52 0.89 11.17
C ALA A 108 -10.18 -0.35 11.79
N PRO A 109 -11.33 -0.21 12.48
CA PRO A 109 -12.13 -1.35 12.92
C PRO A 109 -12.57 -2.23 11.75
N LEU A 110 -12.68 -3.54 11.97
CA LEU A 110 -13.09 -4.50 10.94
C LEU A 110 -14.44 -4.12 10.32
N GLU A 111 -15.40 -3.74 11.13
CA GLU A 111 -16.76 -3.37 10.70
C GLU A 111 -16.72 -2.20 9.71
N LEU A 112 -15.89 -1.20 9.96
CA LEU A 112 -15.71 -0.07 9.06
C LEU A 112 -15.04 -0.48 7.74
N CYS A 113 -14.07 -1.37 7.79
CA CYS A 113 -13.42 -1.92 6.61
C CYS A 113 -14.40 -2.72 5.74
N VAL A 114 -15.19 -3.61 6.36
CA VAL A 114 -16.22 -4.40 5.68
C VAL A 114 -17.29 -3.49 5.06
N GLN A 115 -17.77 -2.49 5.80
CA GLN A 115 -18.74 -1.53 5.31
C GLN A 115 -18.22 -0.76 4.08
N ARG A 116 -16.98 -0.27 4.13
CA ARG A 116 -16.37 0.48 3.03
C ARG A 116 -16.08 -0.42 1.82
N ASP A 117 -15.68 -1.67 2.03
CA ASP A 117 -15.44 -2.61 0.93
C ASP A 117 -16.75 -3.02 0.25
N SER A 118 -17.80 -3.30 1.00
CA SER A 118 -19.11 -3.66 0.46
C SER A 118 -19.80 -2.53 -0.32
N ALA A 119 -19.46 -1.28 -0.04
CA ALA A 119 -19.97 -0.12 -0.77
C ALA A 119 -19.31 0.09 -2.15
N ARG A 120 -18.29 -0.69 -2.49
CA ARG A 120 -17.59 -0.59 -3.78
C ARG A 120 -18.32 -1.36 -4.87
N HIS A 121 -18.16 -0.89 -6.14
CA HIS A 121 -18.68 -1.61 -7.32
C HIS A 121 -18.02 -2.98 -7.54
N LYS A 122 -16.76 -3.13 -7.11
CA LYS A 122 -16.02 -4.41 -7.10
C LYS A 122 -15.63 -4.74 -5.67
N THR A 123 -16.49 -5.43 -4.95
CA THR A 123 -16.19 -5.96 -3.63
C THR A 123 -15.54 -7.35 -3.76
N HIS A 124 -14.64 -7.66 -2.84
CA HIS A 124 -14.09 -9.01 -2.69
C HIS A 124 -14.98 -9.93 -1.84
N GLY A 125 -16.04 -9.38 -1.24
CA GLY A 125 -16.96 -10.07 -0.34
C GLY A 125 -16.50 -10.03 1.11
N GLU A 126 -17.47 -10.21 2.02
CA GLU A 126 -17.24 -10.11 3.47
C GLU A 126 -16.21 -11.12 3.98
N GLY A 127 -16.25 -12.35 3.51
CA GLY A 127 -15.28 -13.38 3.90
C GLY A 127 -13.83 -13.04 3.52
N ALA A 128 -13.63 -12.47 2.33
CA ALA A 128 -12.31 -12.00 1.90
C ALA A 128 -11.83 -10.80 2.72
N ALA A 129 -12.72 -9.85 3.00
CA ALA A 129 -12.40 -8.68 3.83
C ALA A 129 -11.95 -9.09 5.23
N GLN A 130 -12.64 -10.03 5.86
CA GLN A 130 -12.29 -10.58 7.17
C GLN A 130 -10.97 -11.34 7.16
N ALA A 131 -10.74 -12.19 6.15
CA ALA A 131 -9.51 -12.95 6.02
C ALA A 131 -8.29 -12.03 5.85
N VAL A 132 -8.36 -11.05 4.93
CA VAL A 132 -7.31 -10.08 4.71
C VAL A 132 -7.08 -9.20 5.93
N TYR A 133 -8.14 -8.79 6.62
CA TYR A 133 -8.03 -8.03 7.87
C TYR A 133 -7.22 -8.80 8.92
N SER A 134 -7.54 -10.08 9.12
CA SER A 134 -6.83 -10.95 10.07
C SER A 134 -5.35 -11.08 9.71
N LEU A 135 -5.03 -11.27 8.42
CA LEU A 135 -3.65 -11.40 7.96
C LEU A 135 -2.85 -10.11 8.13
N VAL A 136 -3.40 -8.97 7.72
CA VAL A 136 -2.75 -7.66 7.86
C VAL A 136 -2.52 -7.31 9.33
N SER A 137 -3.41 -7.74 10.22
CA SER A 137 -3.35 -7.46 11.66
C SER A 137 -2.35 -8.33 12.42
N GLN A 138 -1.77 -9.36 11.79
CA GLN A 138 -0.80 -10.25 12.45
C GLN A 138 0.53 -9.55 12.78
N PHE A 139 0.86 -8.48 12.09
CA PHE A 139 2.07 -7.71 12.35
C PHE A 139 1.89 -6.23 12.01
N ASP A 140 2.59 -5.38 12.74
CA ASP A 140 2.73 -3.98 12.43
C ASP A 140 4.04 -3.73 11.67
N TYR A 141 4.01 -2.82 10.71
CA TYR A 141 5.19 -2.43 9.95
C TYR A 141 5.17 -0.92 9.67
N GLY A 142 6.22 -0.24 10.08
CA GLY A 142 6.30 1.21 9.96
C GLY A 142 5.39 1.95 10.94
N THR A 143 4.81 3.05 10.49
CA THR A 143 3.94 3.92 11.29
C THR A 143 2.48 3.51 11.14
N ASN A 144 1.79 3.30 12.26
CA ASN A 144 0.36 3.04 12.27
C ASN A 144 -0.41 4.35 12.08
N ILE A 145 -1.35 4.37 11.14
CA ILE A 145 -2.21 5.51 10.81
C ILE A 145 -3.67 5.13 11.04
N ASP A 146 -4.33 5.81 11.96
CA ASP A 146 -5.77 5.69 12.17
C ASP A 146 -6.52 6.38 11.02
N VAL A 147 -7.39 5.64 10.33
CA VAL A 147 -8.17 6.15 9.20
C VAL A 147 -9.66 6.35 9.53
N THR A 148 -10.02 6.36 10.79
CA THR A 148 -11.40 6.58 11.26
C THR A 148 -11.84 8.03 11.11
N GLY A 149 -10.90 8.98 11.18
CA GLY A 149 -11.14 10.43 11.06
C GLY A 149 -11.43 10.93 9.63
N GLY A 150 -11.38 10.06 8.63
CA GLY A 150 -11.63 10.41 7.24
C GLY A 150 -10.39 10.73 6.42
N LEU A 151 -10.60 11.03 5.13
CA LEU A 151 -9.52 11.16 4.15
C LEU A 151 -8.59 12.33 4.44
N GLU A 152 -9.15 13.52 4.70
CA GLU A 152 -8.36 14.74 4.92
C GLU A 152 -7.44 14.64 6.14
N ASP A 153 -7.95 14.10 7.25
CA ASP A 153 -7.17 13.95 8.48
C ASP A 153 -6.09 12.87 8.29
N THR A 154 -6.41 11.78 7.60
CA THR A 154 -5.45 10.73 7.25
C THR A 154 -4.32 11.30 6.37
N LEU A 155 -4.64 12.09 5.35
CA LEU A 155 -3.63 12.71 4.48
C LEU A 155 -2.73 13.66 5.25
N LYS A 156 -3.28 14.52 6.11
CA LYS A 156 -2.50 15.43 6.97
C LYS A 156 -1.55 14.64 7.88
N MET A 157 -2.04 13.56 8.47
CA MET A 157 -1.24 12.70 9.33
C MET A 157 -0.08 12.06 8.57
N VAL A 158 -0.34 11.45 7.42
CA VAL A 158 0.72 10.84 6.58
C VAL A 158 1.74 11.89 6.14
N LEU A 159 1.28 13.05 5.64
CA LEU A 159 2.16 14.13 5.19
C LEU A 159 3.05 14.68 6.31
N SER A 160 2.61 14.64 7.56
CA SER A 160 3.41 15.12 8.71
C SER A 160 4.66 14.27 8.98
N TYR A 161 4.70 13.03 8.50
CA TYR A 161 5.87 12.14 8.62
C TYR A 161 6.83 12.23 7.43
N LEU A 162 6.41 12.89 6.34
CA LEU A 162 7.20 12.96 5.11
C LEU A 162 8.09 14.21 5.10
N PRO A 163 9.21 14.20 4.36
CA PRO A 163 10.00 15.42 4.13
C PRO A 163 9.10 16.47 3.49
N THR A 164 9.03 17.65 4.10
CA THR A 164 8.18 18.75 3.60
C THR A 164 8.58 19.11 2.18
N PRO A 165 7.72 18.95 1.18
CA PRO A 165 8.01 19.42 -0.16
C PRO A 165 8.21 20.94 -0.11
N LYS A 166 9.28 21.46 -0.70
CA LYS A 166 9.61 22.90 -0.74
C LYS A 166 8.45 23.80 -1.24
N LYS A 167 7.42 23.22 -1.86
CA LYS A 167 6.21 23.89 -2.35
C LYS A 167 5.19 24.30 -1.28
N TYR A 168 5.31 23.78 -0.07
CA TYR A 168 4.32 24.01 1.02
C TYR A 168 4.92 24.71 2.24
N ILE A 169 6.14 25.24 2.12
CA ILE A 169 6.75 26.11 3.11
C ILE A 169 6.51 27.55 2.63
N THR A 170 5.30 28.06 2.86
CA THR A 170 4.99 29.49 2.81
C THR A 170 4.24 29.84 4.06
#